data_4cf7a442b16a0bf28348ad8ed0467e47
#
_entry.id   4cf7a442b16a0bf28348ad8ed0467e47
#
_cell.length_a   1.000
_cell.length_b   1.000
_cell.length_c   1.000
_cell.angle_alpha   90.00
_cell.angle_beta   90.00
_cell.angle_gamma   90.00
#
_symmetry.space_group_name_H-M   'P 1'
#
loop_
_entity.id
_entity.type
_entity.pdbx_description
1 polymer ?
#
loop_
_entity_poly.entity_id
_entity_poly.type
_entity_poly.pdbx_seq_one_letter_code
_entity_poly.pdbx_strand_id
1 'polypeptide(L)'
;MKTRKFTLSENEIPENWYNIVADMPNKPLPPLHPGTLQPIGPDALAPLFPMALIEQEVSTEKWITIPDEVRNIYSLWRPTPLYRAYGLEKALDTPAKIYYKYEGVSPSGSHKPNTAVPQAYYNKLEGVKRITTETGAGQWGSALSFACQHFNIECDVYMVKLSYHHKPYRKSMMNAWGANVFASPTDLTEAGRKILAENPDSPGSLGIAISEAVEMAAQRDDTKYALGSVLNHVKLHQTVIGQEAIKQMEKAGDMPDIVVAPFGGGSNFAGLAFPFLR
;
A
#
# COMPACT_ATOMS: atom_id res chain seq x y z
N MET A 1 -13.67 34.70 6.28
CA MET A 1 -12.90 33.80 5.38
C MET A 1 -13.53 32.41 5.46
N LYS A 2 -13.79 31.71 4.34
CA LYS A 2 -14.34 30.33 4.39
C LYS A 2 -13.22 29.34 4.71
N THR A 3 -13.45 28.43 5.67
CA THR A 3 -12.49 27.36 6.02
C THR A 3 -12.32 26.41 4.83
N ARG A 4 -11.07 26.12 4.48
CA ARG A 4 -10.72 25.25 3.34
C ARG A 4 -10.01 23.97 3.76
N LYS A 5 -9.31 23.99 4.89
CA LYS A 5 -8.46 22.90 5.36
C LYS A 5 -8.94 22.44 6.73
N PHE A 6 -9.17 21.15 6.86
CA PHE A 6 -9.56 20.48 8.09
C PHE A 6 -8.45 19.52 8.51
N THR A 7 -7.89 19.74 9.67
CA THR A 7 -6.80 18.94 10.25
C THR A 7 -7.23 18.31 11.56
N LEU A 8 -6.62 17.20 11.89
CA LEU A 8 -6.68 16.55 13.20
C LEU A 8 -5.33 16.76 13.91
N SER A 9 -5.31 16.55 15.20
CA SER A 9 -4.09 16.51 16.02
C SER A 9 -3.48 15.10 16.02
N GLU A 10 -2.21 14.96 16.40
CA GLU A 10 -1.50 13.67 16.40
C GLU A 10 -2.18 12.61 17.30
N ASN A 11 -2.78 13.02 18.41
CA ASN A 11 -3.53 12.12 19.29
C ASN A 11 -4.87 11.64 18.70
N GLU A 12 -5.26 12.13 17.52
CA GLU A 12 -6.43 11.68 16.76
C GLU A 12 -6.07 10.67 15.64
N ILE A 13 -4.78 10.29 15.52
CA ILE A 13 -4.36 9.19 14.65
C ILE A 13 -5.10 7.92 15.09
N PRO A 14 -5.71 7.14 14.17
CA PRO A 14 -6.42 5.92 14.54
C PRO A 14 -5.54 4.94 15.34
N GLU A 15 -6.12 4.35 16.37
CA GLU A 15 -5.47 3.32 17.19
C GLU A 15 -5.66 1.91 16.61
N ASN A 16 -6.65 1.75 15.76
CA ASN A 16 -7.00 0.48 15.14
C ASN A 16 -7.24 0.64 13.65
N TRP A 17 -6.92 -0.38 12.87
CA TRP A 17 -7.42 -0.52 11.51
C TRP A 17 -8.84 -1.08 11.53
N TYR A 18 -9.68 -0.58 10.63
CA TYR A 18 -11.03 -1.08 10.44
C TYR A 18 -11.06 -2.20 9.39
N ASN A 19 -11.56 -3.36 9.77
CA ASN A 19 -11.71 -4.50 8.88
C ASN A 19 -13.17 -4.64 8.42
N ILE A 20 -13.44 -4.26 7.17
CA ILE A 20 -14.78 -4.33 6.58
C ILE A 20 -15.31 -5.77 6.51
N VAL A 21 -14.43 -6.78 6.48
CA VAL A 21 -14.81 -8.20 6.43
C VAL A 21 -15.74 -8.57 7.59
N ALA A 22 -15.55 -7.95 8.76
CA ALA A 22 -16.43 -8.16 9.91
C ALA A 22 -17.91 -7.80 9.63
N ASP A 23 -18.12 -6.75 8.86
CA ASP A 23 -19.46 -6.19 8.56
C ASP A 23 -20.04 -6.69 7.23
N MET A 24 -19.27 -7.45 6.43
CA MET A 24 -19.77 -8.01 5.17
C MET A 24 -20.77 -9.14 5.42
N PRO A 25 -21.97 -9.11 4.79
CA PRO A 25 -22.93 -10.19 4.90
C PRO A 25 -22.42 -11.50 4.30
N ASN A 26 -21.67 -11.41 3.19
CA ASN A 26 -20.99 -12.53 2.56
C ASN A 26 -19.47 -12.32 2.68
N LYS A 27 -18.80 -13.26 3.35
CA LYS A 27 -17.35 -13.19 3.51
C LYS A 27 -16.64 -13.42 2.16
N PRO A 28 -15.46 -12.83 1.95
CA PRO A 28 -14.66 -13.09 0.76
C PRO A 28 -14.33 -14.58 0.62
N LEU A 29 -14.31 -15.07 -0.61
CA LEU A 29 -13.84 -16.42 -0.89
C LEU A 29 -12.32 -16.50 -0.66
N PRO A 30 -11.80 -17.68 -0.24
CA PRO A 30 -10.37 -17.89 -0.12
C PRO A 30 -9.68 -17.74 -1.49
N PRO A 31 -8.39 -17.37 -1.53
CA PRO A 31 -7.63 -17.34 -2.76
C PRO A 31 -7.50 -18.75 -3.35
N LEU A 32 -7.40 -18.82 -4.68
CA LEU A 32 -7.28 -20.08 -5.40
C LEU A 32 -5.83 -20.34 -5.83
N HIS A 33 -5.40 -21.60 -5.76
CA HIS A 33 -4.12 -22.01 -6.31
C HIS A 33 -4.12 -21.86 -7.84
N PRO A 34 -3.15 -21.16 -8.45
CA PRO A 34 -3.21 -20.81 -9.87
C PRO A 34 -3.22 -22.02 -10.82
N GLY A 35 -2.59 -23.14 -10.42
CA GLY A 35 -2.51 -24.34 -11.26
C GLY A 35 -3.70 -25.31 -11.07
N THR A 36 -4.26 -25.42 -9.85
CA THR A 36 -5.32 -26.39 -9.52
C THR A 36 -6.70 -25.77 -9.40
N LEU A 37 -6.78 -24.45 -9.28
CA LEU A 37 -7.99 -23.66 -9.01
C LEU A 37 -8.74 -24.10 -7.73
N GLN A 38 -8.05 -24.79 -6.83
CA GLN A 38 -8.59 -25.16 -5.51
C GLN A 38 -8.28 -24.05 -4.48
N PRO A 39 -9.16 -23.84 -3.49
CA PRO A 39 -8.89 -22.94 -2.39
C PRO A 39 -7.56 -23.25 -1.69
N ILE A 40 -6.77 -22.24 -1.41
CA ILE A 40 -5.52 -22.36 -0.63
C ILE A 40 -5.72 -21.81 0.78
N GLY A 41 -5.14 -22.51 1.75
CA GLY A 41 -5.10 -22.05 3.13
C GLY A 41 -4.01 -21.02 3.40
N PRO A 42 -4.01 -20.42 4.61
CA PRO A 42 -2.99 -19.45 5.03
C PRO A 42 -1.54 -19.95 4.89
N ASP A 43 -1.31 -21.23 5.18
CA ASP A 43 0.04 -21.84 5.13
C ASP A 43 0.68 -21.76 3.74
N ALA A 44 -0.12 -21.78 2.67
CA ALA A 44 0.37 -21.67 1.31
C ALA A 44 0.97 -20.28 0.99
N LEU A 45 0.67 -19.27 1.82
CA LEU A 45 1.19 -17.91 1.71
C LEU A 45 2.46 -17.68 2.56
N ALA A 46 2.74 -18.57 3.51
CA ALA A 46 3.85 -18.45 4.45
C ALA A 46 5.25 -18.34 3.80
N PRO A 47 5.54 -18.96 2.64
CA PRO A 47 6.80 -18.73 1.94
C PRO A 47 7.00 -17.26 1.52
N LEU A 48 5.93 -16.54 1.25
CA LEU A 48 5.97 -15.18 0.69
C LEU A 48 5.72 -14.07 1.73
N PHE A 49 4.89 -14.33 2.76
CA PHE A 49 4.48 -13.32 3.72
C PHE A 49 4.72 -13.78 5.17
N PRO A 50 5.00 -12.85 6.10
CA PRO A 50 5.06 -13.16 7.52
C PRO A 50 3.68 -13.58 8.04
N MET A 51 3.67 -14.47 9.05
CA MET A 51 2.42 -15.04 9.59
C MET A 51 1.48 -13.97 10.12
N ALA A 52 1.98 -12.93 10.78
CA ALA A 52 1.14 -11.84 11.27
C ALA A 52 0.36 -11.11 10.16
N LEU A 53 0.90 -10.99 8.94
CA LEU A 53 0.16 -10.44 7.80
C LEU A 53 -0.83 -11.45 7.21
N ILE A 54 -0.51 -12.73 7.23
CA ILE A 54 -1.42 -13.81 6.80
C ILE A 54 -2.63 -13.90 7.74
N GLU A 55 -2.42 -13.78 9.05
CA GLU A 55 -3.49 -13.70 10.03
C GLU A 55 -4.42 -12.51 9.77
N GLN A 56 -3.86 -11.34 9.45
CA GLN A 56 -4.64 -10.17 9.06
C GLN A 56 -5.37 -10.35 7.73
N GLU A 57 -4.78 -11.07 6.77
CA GLU A 57 -5.40 -11.36 5.47
C GLU A 57 -6.72 -12.13 5.60
N VAL A 58 -6.78 -13.07 6.56
CA VAL A 58 -7.94 -13.94 6.78
C VAL A 58 -8.81 -13.53 7.98
N SER A 59 -8.42 -12.48 8.71
CA SER A 59 -9.09 -12.04 9.92
C SER A 59 -10.54 -11.62 9.67
N THR A 60 -11.40 -11.98 10.61
CA THR A 60 -12.79 -11.50 10.70
C THR A 60 -13.00 -10.53 11.88
N GLU A 61 -11.95 -10.22 12.62
CA GLU A 61 -12.00 -9.24 13.69
C GLU A 61 -12.23 -7.83 13.12
N LYS A 62 -13.19 -7.11 13.68
CA LYS A 62 -13.61 -5.79 13.19
C LYS A 62 -12.53 -4.72 13.35
N TRP A 63 -11.82 -4.76 14.46
CA TRP A 63 -10.78 -3.80 14.81
C TRP A 63 -9.47 -4.53 15.09
N ILE A 64 -8.42 -4.14 14.39
CA ILE A 64 -7.09 -4.70 14.58
C ILE A 64 -6.20 -3.56 15.06
N THR A 65 -5.61 -3.74 16.23
CA THR A 65 -4.78 -2.70 16.87
C THR A 65 -3.55 -2.36 16.05
N ILE A 66 -3.30 -1.08 15.85
CA ILE A 66 -2.09 -0.57 15.21
C ILE A 66 -0.96 -0.55 16.24
N PRO A 67 0.14 -1.27 16.04
CA PRO A 67 1.28 -1.23 16.95
C PRO A 67 1.81 0.20 17.19
N ASP A 68 2.28 0.48 18.38
CA ASP A 68 2.78 1.82 18.72
C ASP A 68 3.96 2.23 17.86
N GLU A 69 4.85 1.30 17.48
CA GLU A 69 5.97 1.55 16.57
C GLU A 69 5.49 2.00 15.19
N VAL A 70 4.42 1.40 14.70
CA VAL A 70 3.80 1.80 13.43
C VAL A 70 3.14 3.18 13.56
N ARG A 71 2.41 3.45 14.65
CA ARG A 71 1.80 4.75 14.92
C ARG A 71 2.83 5.86 15.06
N ASN A 72 3.96 5.58 15.70
CA ASN A 72 5.08 6.52 15.83
C ASN A 72 5.65 6.91 14.48
N ILE A 73 5.76 5.97 13.54
CA ILE A 73 6.18 6.30 12.17
C ILE A 73 5.07 7.04 11.41
N TYR A 74 3.80 6.66 11.59
CA TYR A 74 2.67 7.36 11.01
C TYR A 74 2.63 8.85 11.42
N SER A 75 2.98 9.20 12.65
CA SER A 75 2.98 10.58 13.14
C SER A 75 3.90 11.52 12.36
N LEU A 76 4.85 11.00 11.57
CA LEU A 76 5.70 11.81 10.69
C LEU A 76 4.91 12.53 9.58
N TRP A 77 3.71 12.05 9.21
CA TRP A 77 2.88 12.69 8.16
C TRP A 77 1.39 12.64 8.45
N ARG A 78 0.94 11.83 9.39
CA ARG A 78 -0.47 11.72 9.77
C ARG A 78 -0.76 12.55 11.01
N PRO A 79 -2.01 13.04 11.18
CA PRO A 79 -3.15 12.92 10.26
C PRO A 79 -2.97 13.74 8.98
N THR A 80 -3.38 13.17 7.84
CA THR A 80 -3.31 13.89 6.56
C THR A 80 -4.48 14.90 6.43
N PRO A 81 -4.32 16.01 5.71
CA PRO A 81 -5.36 17.03 5.64
C PRO A 81 -6.54 16.64 4.74
N LEU A 82 -7.72 17.15 5.10
CA LEU A 82 -8.91 17.20 4.23
C LEU A 82 -9.10 18.65 3.75
N TYR A 83 -9.35 18.82 2.46
CA TYR A 83 -9.57 20.12 1.86
C TYR A 83 -10.93 20.24 1.21
N ARG A 84 -11.57 21.42 1.33
CA ARG A 84 -12.71 21.80 0.52
C ARG A 84 -12.24 22.42 -0.80
N ALA A 85 -12.71 21.91 -1.92
CA ALA A 85 -12.29 22.29 -3.27
C ALA A 85 -13.14 23.40 -3.88
N TYR A 86 -13.29 24.56 -3.22
CA TYR A 86 -14.11 25.68 -3.70
C TYR A 86 -13.80 26.12 -5.15
N GLY A 87 -12.54 26.03 -5.58
CA GLY A 87 -12.15 26.35 -6.95
C GLY A 87 -12.74 25.39 -7.96
N LEU A 88 -12.75 24.09 -7.64
CA LEU A 88 -13.34 23.05 -8.50
C LEU A 88 -14.87 23.17 -8.53
N GLU A 89 -15.52 23.39 -7.38
CA GLU A 89 -16.97 23.63 -7.31
C GLU A 89 -17.39 24.77 -8.23
N LYS A 90 -16.63 25.90 -8.19
CA LYS A 90 -16.87 27.05 -9.07
C LYS A 90 -16.62 26.73 -10.55
N ALA A 91 -15.54 26.00 -10.86
CA ALA A 91 -15.19 25.67 -12.24
C ALA A 91 -16.20 24.73 -12.90
N LEU A 92 -16.84 23.87 -12.10
CA LEU A 92 -17.88 22.93 -12.55
C LEU A 92 -19.28 23.53 -12.51
N ASP A 93 -19.44 24.75 -12.01
CA ASP A 93 -20.74 25.41 -11.78
C ASP A 93 -21.75 24.48 -11.08
N THR A 94 -21.30 23.83 -10.01
CA THR A 94 -22.08 22.81 -9.30
C THR A 94 -22.45 23.25 -7.90
N PRO A 95 -23.67 22.91 -7.40
CA PRO A 95 -24.05 23.09 -6.00
C PRO A 95 -23.42 22.08 -5.07
N ALA A 96 -22.80 21.01 -5.61
CA ALA A 96 -22.17 19.96 -4.83
C ALA A 96 -20.98 20.51 -4.03
N LYS A 97 -20.88 20.02 -2.79
CA LYS A 97 -19.74 20.31 -1.93
C LYS A 97 -18.64 19.27 -2.19
N ILE A 98 -17.47 19.71 -2.70
CA ILE A 98 -16.39 18.82 -3.08
C ILE A 98 -15.25 18.90 -2.06
N TYR A 99 -14.89 17.75 -1.49
CA TYR A 99 -13.76 17.59 -0.58
C TYR A 99 -12.75 16.61 -1.15
N TYR A 100 -11.48 16.76 -0.81
CA TYR A 100 -10.47 15.76 -1.11
C TYR A 100 -9.54 15.51 0.09
N LYS A 101 -9.36 14.24 0.41
CA LYS A 101 -8.39 13.74 1.39
C LYS A 101 -7.02 13.66 0.71
N TYR A 102 -6.03 14.39 1.22
CA TYR A 102 -4.76 14.55 0.53
C TYR A 102 -3.66 13.71 1.16
N GLU A 103 -3.41 12.54 0.59
CA GLU A 103 -2.37 11.60 1.02
C GLU A 103 -0.96 11.92 0.45
N GLY A 104 -0.83 12.95 -0.37
CA GLY A 104 0.43 13.37 -0.98
C GLY A 104 1.42 14.03 -0.02
N VAL A 105 1.05 14.25 1.24
CA VAL A 105 1.92 14.80 2.29
C VAL A 105 2.85 13.73 2.90
N SER A 106 2.65 12.46 2.58
CA SER A 106 3.52 11.40 3.07
C SER A 106 4.94 11.50 2.47
N PRO A 107 5.96 10.92 3.10
CA PRO A 107 7.35 10.97 2.60
C PRO A 107 7.51 10.47 1.16
N SER A 108 6.72 9.48 0.73
CA SER A 108 6.74 8.98 -0.64
C SER A 108 5.77 9.68 -1.59
N GLY A 109 4.98 10.65 -1.11
CA GLY A 109 4.01 11.42 -1.89
C GLY A 109 2.76 10.64 -2.27
N SER A 110 2.34 9.64 -1.49
CA SER A 110 1.16 8.81 -1.76
C SER A 110 0.60 8.15 -0.48
N HIS A 111 -0.57 7.46 -0.60
CA HIS A 111 -1.17 6.68 0.48
C HIS A 111 -0.39 5.39 0.84
N LYS A 112 0.55 4.97 0.01
CA LYS A 112 1.20 3.66 0.12
C LYS A 112 2.02 3.42 1.40
N PRO A 113 2.65 4.42 2.04
CA PRO A 113 3.31 4.22 3.33
C PRO A 113 2.41 3.68 4.44
N ASN A 114 1.09 3.91 4.36
CA ASN A 114 0.14 3.39 5.35
C ASN A 114 0.12 1.85 5.43
N THR A 115 0.49 1.16 4.36
CA THR A 115 0.64 -0.30 4.38
C THR A 115 2.11 -0.74 4.33
N ALA A 116 3.01 0.07 3.75
CA ALA A 116 4.42 -0.27 3.69
C ALA A 116 5.05 -0.36 5.09
N VAL A 117 4.70 0.59 5.98
CA VAL A 117 5.22 0.61 7.36
C VAL A 117 4.82 -0.63 8.15
N PRO A 118 3.53 -1.01 8.28
CA PRO A 118 3.17 -2.24 8.99
C PRO A 118 3.71 -3.50 8.31
N GLN A 119 3.78 -3.56 6.98
CA GLN A 119 4.40 -4.72 6.32
C GLN A 119 5.88 -4.87 6.70
N ALA A 120 6.66 -3.79 6.69
CA ALA A 120 8.05 -3.83 7.14
C ALA A 120 8.17 -4.17 8.64
N TYR A 121 7.30 -3.61 9.48
CA TYR A 121 7.26 -3.90 10.92
C TYR A 121 7.06 -5.39 11.21
N TYR A 122 6.03 -6.01 10.64
CA TYR A 122 5.74 -7.42 10.88
C TYR A 122 6.81 -8.35 10.29
N ASN A 123 7.39 -8.01 9.15
CA ASN A 123 8.56 -8.71 8.64
C ASN A 123 9.75 -8.63 9.61
N LYS A 124 10.00 -7.45 10.21
CA LYS A 124 11.05 -7.28 11.21
C LYS A 124 10.83 -8.15 12.45
N LEU A 125 9.60 -8.21 12.94
CA LEU A 125 9.26 -9.04 14.12
C LEU A 125 9.54 -10.53 13.90
N GLU A 126 9.33 -11.03 12.69
CA GLU A 126 9.61 -12.42 12.32
C GLU A 126 11.07 -12.67 11.91
N GLY A 127 11.94 -11.67 12.07
CA GLY A 127 13.38 -11.83 11.83
C GLY A 127 13.77 -11.80 10.35
N VAL A 128 12.86 -11.38 9.45
CA VAL A 128 13.14 -11.21 8.03
C VAL A 128 14.25 -10.18 7.82
N LYS A 129 15.23 -10.52 6.98
CA LYS A 129 16.41 -9.68 6.69
C LYS A 129 16.23 -8.86 5.42
N ARG A 130 15.47 -9.37 4.47
CA ARG A 130 15.25 -8.73 3.17
C ARG A 130 13.80 -8.80 2.75
N ILE A 131 13.31 -7.74 2.13
CA ILE A 131 12.02 -7.72 1.46
C ILE A 131 12.25 -7.44 -0.03
N THR A 132 11.64 -8.26 -0.88
CA THR A 132 11.59 -8.03 -2.32
C THR A 132 10.22 -7.51 -2.72
N THR A 133 10.17 -6.71 -3.77
CA THR A 133 8.91 -6.20 -4.29
C THR A 133 9.02 -5.74 -5.74
N GLU A 134 7.89 -5.66 -6.41
CA GLU A 134 7.77 -5.00 -7.70
C GLU A 134 7.39 -3.53 -7.52
N THR A 135 7.60 -2.73 -8.57
CA THR A 135 6.97 -1.42 -8.70
C THR A 135 6.78 -1.03 -10.16
N GLY A 136 5.61 -0.50 -10.49
CA GLY A 136 5.35 0.02 -11.84
C GLY A 136 6.04 1.38 -12.04
N ALA A 137 5.37 2.44 -11.60
CA ALA A 137 5.86 3.83 -11.74
C ALA A 137 6.78 4.29 -10.60
N GLY A 138 7.12 3.41 -9.65
CA GLY A 138 8.02 3.68 -8.54
C GLY A 138 7.35 4.12 -7.23
N GLN A 139 6.05 4.34 -7.19
CA GLN A 139 5.37 4.81 -5.97
C GLN A 139 5.38 3.78 -4.84
N TRP A 140 5.11 2.50 -5.17
CA TRP A 140 5.14 1.45 -4.17
C TRP A 140 6.56 1.17 -3.69
N GLY A 141 7.51 1.02 -4.63
CA GLY A 141 8.93 0.86 -4.28
C GLY A 141 9.44 1.97 -3.36
N SER A 142 9.08 3.24 -3.65
CA SER A 142 9.45 4.37 -2.78
C SER A 142 8.85 4.26 -1.37
N ALA A 143 7.58 3.85 -1.26
CA ALA A 143 6.92 3.69 0.04
C ALA A 143 7.55 2.56 0.86
N LEU A 144 7.86 1.43 0.21
CA LEU A 144 8.47 0.29 0.88
C LEU A 144 9.93 0.57 1.27
N SER A 145 10.71 1.22 0.40
CA SER A 145 12.09 1.64 0.72
C SER A 145 12.14 2.53 1.96
N PHE A 146 11.23 3.52 2.05
CA PHE A 146 11.07 4.35 3.24
C PHE A 146 10.79 3.50 4.49
N ALA A 147 9.85 2.58 4.40
CA ALA A 147 9.48 1.73 5.53
C ALA A 147 10.62 0.80 5.96
N CYS A 148 11.29 0.14 5.02
CA CYS A 148 12.40 -0.78 5.28
C CYS A 148 13.57 -0.08 5.97
N GLN A 149 13.85 1.18 5.61
CA GLN A 149 14.88 1.98 6.28
C GLN A 149 14.61 2.14 7.78
N HIS A 150 13.36 2.39 8.19
CA HIS A 150 13.01 2.53 9.61
C HIS A 150 13.22 1.25 10.43
N PHE A 151 13.13 0.10 9.79
CA PHE A 151 13.25 -1.20 10.47
C PHE A 151 14.59 -1.91 10.18
N ASN A 152 15.50 -1.24 9.46
CA ASN A 152 16.80 -1.80 9.06
C ASN A 152 16.68 -3.15 8.35
N ILE A 153 15.79 -3.20 7.33
CA ILE A 153 15.55 -4.34 6.47
C ILE A 153 16.08 -4.00 5.07
N GLU A 154 16.80 -4.92 4.45
CA GLU A 154 17.21 -4.80 3.05
C GLU A 154 15.97 -4.78 2.15
N CYS A 155 15.98 -3.93 1.13
CA CYS A 155 14.85 -3.77 0.21
C CYS A 155 15.33 -3.87 -1.24
N ASP A 156 14.83 -4.88 -1.96
CA ASP A 156 15.10 -5.09 -3.38
C ASP A 156 13.84 -4.80 -4.19
N VAL A 157 13.93 -3.83 -5.09
CA VAL A 157 12.79 -3.32 -5.86
C VAL A 157 12.98 -3.60 -7.35
N TYR A 158 12.11 -4.42 -7.92
CA TYR A 158 12.03 -4.70 -9.36
C TYR A 158 11.10 -3.68 -10.01
N MET A 159 11.69 -2.69 -10.68
CA MET A 159 10.94 -1.59 -11.29
C MET A 159 10.76 -1.84 -12.78
N VAL A 160 9.54 -1.67 -13.30
CA VAL A 160 9.27 -1.77 -14.75
C VAL A 160 10.27 -0.93 -15.52
N LYS A 161 11.02 -1.55 -16.47
CA LYS A 161 12.16 -0.97 -17.20
C LYS A 161 11.83 0.37 -17.86
N LEU A 162 10.66 0.47 -18.48
CA LEU A 162 10.21 1.73 -19.06
C LEU A 162 10.15 2.86 -18.04
N SER A 163 9.56 2.60 -16.88
CA SER A 163 9.45 3.57 -15.79
C SER A 163 10.79 3.86 -15.13
N TYR A 164 11.67 2.86 -15.01
CA TYR A 164 13.02 3.01 -14.47
C TYR A 164 13.82 4.07 -15.23
N HIS A 165 13.69 4.12 -16.56
CA HIS A 165 14.34 5.13 -17.39
C HIS A 165 13.59 6.47 -17.42
N HIS A 166 12.26 6.44 -17.50
CA HIS A 166 11.45 7.66 -17.63
C HIS A 166 11.26 8.43 -16.30
N LYS A 167 11.50 7.77 -15.16
CA LYS A 167 11.29 8.34 -13.81
C LYS A 167 12.53 8.18 -12.93
N PRO A 168 13.70 8.71 -13.35
CA PRO A 168 14.98 8.48 -12.66
C PRO A 168 14.98 8.97 -11.20
N TYR A 169 14.21 10.03 -10.89
CA TYR A 169 14.12 10.56 -9.53
C TYR A 169 13.44 9.60 -8.55
N ARG A 170 12.55 8.68 -9.04
CA ARG A 170 11.98 7.62 -8.19
C ARG A 170 13.05 6.63 -7.75
N LYS A 171 13.93 6.24 -8.67
CA LYS A 171 15.08 5.40 -8.36
C LYS A 171 16.01 6.10 -7.34
N SER A 172 16.35 7.36 -7.59
CA SER A 172 17.21 8.13 -6.68
C SER A 172 16.62 8.21 -5.26
N MET A 173 15.31 8.42 -5.14
CA MET A 173 14.60 8.43 -3.87
C MET A 173 14.68 7.07 -3.16
N MET A 174 14.43 5.96 -3.87
CA MET A 174 14.53 4.62 -3.31
C MET A 174 15.95 4.29 -2.85
N ASN A 175 16.95 4.63 -3.65
CA ASN A 175 18.36 4.45 -3.28
C ASN A 175 18.76 5.30 -2.06
N ALA A 176 18.23 6.54 -1.94
CA ALA A 176 18.47 7.38 -0.77
C ALA A 176 17.93 6.76 0.53
N TRP A 177 16.91 5.92 0.44
CA TRP A 177 16.41 5.12 1.55
C TRP A 177 17.03 3.72 1.64
N GLY A 178 18.13 3.48 0.94
CA GLY A 178 18.93 2.25 1.04
C GLY A 178 18.41 1.06 0.23
N ALA A 179 17.41 1.24 -0.63
CA ALA A 179 16.93 0.14 -1.46
C ALA A 179 17.80 -0.09 -2.70
N ASN A 180 17.93 -1.35 -3.12
CA ASN A 180 18.45 -1.72 -4.43
C ASN A 180 17.30 -1.67 -5.45
N VAL A 181 17.54 -1.04 -6.61
CA VAL A 181 16.49 -0.89 -7.64
C VAL A 181 16.97 -1.48 -8.95
N PHE A 182 16.26 -2.48 -9.43
CA PHE A 182 16.56 -3.23 -10.66
C PHE A 182 15.55 -2.88 -11.76
N ALA A 183 16.05 -2.73 -13.00
CA ALA A 183 15.20 -2.52 -14.16
C ALA A 183 14.65 -3.90 -14.63
N SER A 184 13.37 -4.17 -14.38
CA SER A 184 12.71 -5.43 -14.78
C SER A 184 12.20 -5.39 -16.22
N PRO A 185 12.49 -6.43 -17.07
CA PRO A 185 13.14 -7.70 -16.73
C PRO A 185 14.66 -7.58 -16.52
N THR A 186 15.21 -8.42 -15.62
CA THR A 186 16.64 -8.52 -15.30
C THR A 186 17.22 -9.86 -15.77
N ASP A 187 18.52 -9.97 -15.79
CA ASP A 187 19.25 -11.26 -15.95
C ASP A 187 19.50 -11.99 -14.62
N LEU A 188 19.09 -11.41 -13.50
CA LEU A 188 19.29 -11.95 -12.15
C LEU A 188 18.34 -13.10 -11.84
N THR A 189 17.16 -13.13 -12.47
CA THR A 189 16.09 -14.09 -12.24
C THR A 189 15.88 -15.00 -13.43
N GLU A 190 15.32 -16.19 -13.21
CA GLU A 190 14.95 -17.08 -14.31
C GLU A 190 13.81 -16.48 -15.16
N ALA A 191 12.82 -15.91 -14.47
CA ALA A 191 11.70 -15.22 -15.10
C ALA A 191 12.18 -14.07 -16.01
N GLY A 192 13.11 -13.25 -15.54
CA GLY A 192 13.67 -12.15 -16.32
C GLY A 192 14.51 -12.62 -17.50
N ARG A 193 15.41 -13.60 -17.29
CA ARG A 193 16.22 -14.20 -18.38
C ARG A 193 15.36 -14.78 -19.49
N LYS A 194 14.26 -15.48 -19.17
CA LYS A 194 13.33 -16.02 -20.16
C LYS A 194 12.72 -14.91 -21.03
N ILE A 195 12.24 -13.85 -20.43
CA ILE A 195 11.68 -12.71 -21.17
C ILE A 195 12.73 -12.03 -22.04
N LEU A 196 13.95 -11.82 -21.52
CA LEU A 196 15.05 -11.20 -22.29
C LEU A 196 15.54 -12.06 -23.45
N ALA A 197 15.49 -13.39 -23.33
CA ALA A 197 15.81 -14.30 -24.42
C ALA A 197 14.78 -14.24 -25.55
N GLU A 198 13.49 -14.07 -25.24
CA GLU A 198 12.41 -13.92 -26.22
C GLU A 198 12.36 -12.50 -26.81
N ASN A 199 12.61 -11.48 -25.98
CA ASN A 199 12.58 -10.07 -26.38
C ASN A 199 13.62 -9.25 -25.59
N PRO A 200 14.86 -9.10 -26.11
CA PRO A 200 15.94 -8.36 -25.44
C PRO A 200 15.60 -6.89 -25.13
N ASP A 201 14.74 -6.28 -25.96
CA ASP A 201 14.30 -4.88 -25.82
C ASP A 201 13.00 -4.71 -25.04
N SER A 202 12.54 -5.76 -24.34
CA SER A 202 11.31 -5.70 -23.55
C SER A 202 11.28 -4.47 -22.66
N PRO A 203 10.20 -3.64 -22.71
CA PRO A 203 10.03 -2.49 -21.82
C PRO A 203 9.67 -2.90 -20.38
N GLY A 204 9.45 -4.20 -20.16
CA GLY A 204 8.95 -4.75 -18.92
C GLY A 204 7.44 -4.57 -18.73
N SER A 205 6.91 -5.25 -17.74
CA SER A 205 5.54 -5.10 -17.27
C SER A 205 5.47 -5.33 -15.77
N LEU A 206 4.36 -4.93 -15.16
CA LEU A 206 4.16 -5.16 -13.73
C LEU A 206 4.15 -6.66 -13.40
N GLY A 207 3.54 -7.49 -14.25
CA GLY A 207 3.52 -8.95 -14.07
C GLY A 207 4.90 -9.58 -14.11
N ILE A 208 5.78 -9.14 -15.02
CA ILE A 208 7.18 -9.59 -15.07
C ILE A 208 7.90 -9.21 -13.77
N ALA A 209 7.79 -7.96 -13.34
CA ALA A 209 8.42 -7.49 -12.11
C ALA A 209 7.92 -8.24 -10.85
N ILE A 210 6.64 -8.59 -10.79
CA ILE A 210 6.07 -9.45 -9.74
C ILE A 210 6.73 -10.84 -9.78
N SER A 211 6.83 -11.47 -10.96
CA SER A 211 7.43 -12.80 -11.09
C SER A 211 8.88 -12.81 -10.60
N GLU A 212 9.67 -11.79 -10.95
CA GLU A 212 11.05 -11.65 -10.51
C GLU A 212 11.14 -11.45 -8.98
N ALA A 213 10.33 -10.56 -8.42
CA ALA A 213 10.32 -10.29 -6.98
C ALA A 213 9.91 -11.52 -6.16
N VAL A 214 8.88 -12.25 -6.61
CA VAL A 214 8.41 -13.49 -5.97
C VAL A 214 9.45 -14.60 -6.07
N GLU A 215 10.11 -14.78 -7.23
CA GLU A 215 11.19 -15.74 -7.42
C GLU A 215 12.31 -15.48 -6.40
N MET A 216 12.73 -14.22 -6.25
CA MET A 216 13.80 -13.86 -5.32
C MET A 216 13.39 -14.04 -3.85
N ALA A 217 12.12 -13.83 -3.51
CA ALA A 217 11.63 -14.12 -2.16
C ALA A 217 11.69 -15.62 -1.85
N ALA A 218 11.31 -16.47 -2.81
CA ALA A 218 11.25 -17.91 -2.63
C ALA A 218 12.63 -18.60 -2.56
N GLN A 219 13.72 -17.92 -2.97
CA GLN A 219 15.06 -18.49 -2.98
C GLN A 219 15.75 -18.51 -1.61
N ARG A 220 15.23 -17.79 -0.60
CA ARG A 220 15.88 -17.62 0.70
C ARG A 220 14.85 -17.59 1.83
N ASP A 221 15.12 -18.31 2.91
CA ASP A 221 14.25 -18.39 4.08
C ASP A 221 14.15 -17.04 4.85
N ASP A 222 15.18 -16.18 4.76
CA ASP A 222 15.22 -14.87 5.43
C ASP A 222 14.66 -13.72 4.58
N THR A 223 14.07 -14.03 3.44
CA THR A 223 13.53 -13.06 2.49
C THR A 223 12.04 -13.27 2.30
N LYS A 224 11.26 -12.18 2.29
CA LYS A 224 9.81 -12.19 2.02
C LYS A 224 9.47 -11.21 0.91
N TYR A 225 8.28 -11.40 0.35
CA TYR A 225 7.69 -10.52 -0.66
C TYR A 225 6.72 -9.54 0.00
N ALA A 226 6.66 -8.32 -0.50
CA ALA A 226 5.66 -7.33 -0.09
C ALA A 226 4.89 -6.79 -1.28
N LEU A 227 3.58 -6.60 -1.11
CA LEU A 227 2.66 -6.14 -2.15
C LEU A 227 1.91 -4.88 -1.70
N GLY A 228 1.88 -3.86 -2.57
CA GLY A 228 1.31 -2.54 -2.24
C GLY A 228 -0.17 -2.37 -2.52
N SER A 229 -0.88 -3.42 -2.90
CA SER A 229 -2.32 -3.40 -3.21
C SER A 229 -2.89 -4.82 -3.22
N VAL A 230 -4.15 -5.00 -3.62
CA VAL A 230 -4.87 -6.27 -3.87
C VAL A 230 -5.27 -7.01 -2.60
N LEU A 231 -4.32 -7.32 -1.71
CA LEU A 231 -4.52 -8.15 -0.53
C LEU A 231 -5.39 -7.45 0.54
N ASN A 232 -6.09 -8.25 1.38
CA ASN A 232 -6.98 -7.72 2.40
C ASN A 232 -6.22 -6.95 3.49
N HIS A 233 -5.09 -7.46 3.97
CA HIS A 233 -4.27 -6.75 4.94
C HIS A 233 -3.80 -5.38 4.41
N VAL A 234 -3.52 -5.27 3.10
CA VAL A 234 -3.18 -3.97 2.49
C VAL A 234 -4.36 -3.01 2.56
N LYS A 235 -5.57 -3.47 2.19
CA LYS A 235 -6.79 -2.66 2.25
C LYS A 235 -7.13 -2.26 3.69
N LEU A 236 -6.96 -3.18 4.63
CA LEU A 236 -7.12 -2.97 6.07
C LEU A 236 -6.23 -1.81 6.56
N HIS A 237 -4.93 -1.86 6.29
CA HIS A 237 -3.98 -0.81 6.70
C HIS A 237 -4.33 0.57 6.16
N GLN A 238 -4.96 0.66 5.00
CA GLN A 238 -5.34 1.92 4.39
C GLN A 238 -6.54 2.60 5.07
N THR A 239 -7.31 1.87 5.88
CA THR A 239 -8.56 2.41 6.48
C THR A 239 -8.34 3.56 7.46
N VAL A 240 -7.11 3.82 7.88
CA VAL A 240 -6.74 5.04 8.62
C VAL A 240 -7.14 6.32 7.86
N ILE A 241 -7.15 6.27 6.51
CA ILE A 241 -7.51 7.40 5.65
C ILE A 241 -8.97 7.82 5.87
N GLY A 242 -9.89 6.87 5.75
CA GLY A 242 -11.33 7.13 5.90
C GLY A 242 -11.72 7.41 7.35
N GLN A 243 -11.07 6.77 8.33
CA GLN A 243 -11.30 7.05 9.74
C GLN A 243 -10.97 8.51 10.09
N GLU A 244 -9.83 9.03 9.60
CA GLU A 244 -9.51 10.45 9.74
C GLU A 244 -10.47 11.33 8.95
N ALA A 245 -10.84 10.93 7.73
CA ALA A 245 -11.74 11.71 6.88
C ALA A 245 -13.12 11.90 7.55
N ILE A 246 -13.68 10.89 8.20
CA ILE A 246 -14.93 10.98 8.95
C ILE A 246 -14.83 12.07 10.02
N LYS A 247 -13.81 12.01 10.89
CA LYS A 247 -13.59 13.02 11.93
C LYS A 247 -13.42 14.45 11.35
N GLN A 248 -12.76 14.55 10.20
CA GLN A 248 -12.56 15.83 9.52
C GLN A 248 -13.84 16.35 8.88
N MET A 249 -14.69 15.47 8.34
CA MET A 249 -16.03 15.84 7.84
C MET A 249 -16.92 16.32 8.99
N GLU A 250 -16.88 15.66 10.16
CA GLU A 250 -17.57 16.12 11.37
C GLU A 250 -17.12 17.54 11.78
N LYS A 251 -15.78 17.81 11.75
CA LYS A 251 -15.24 19.16 11.99
C LYS A 251 -15.67 20.19 10.93
N ALA A 252 -15.95 19.74 9.70
CA ALA A 252 -16.49 20.57 8.64
C ALA A 252 -18.00 20.87 8.80
N GLY A 253 -18.68 20.17 9.72
CA GLY A 253 -20.14 20.21 9.87
C GLY A 253 -20.86 19.63 8.65
N ASP A 254 -20.27 18.62 8.01
CA ASP A 254 -20.76 18.05 6.75
C ASP A 254 -20.51 16.54 6.72
N MET A 255 -21.18 15.80 5.82
CA MET A 255 -20.97 14.38 5.59
C MET A 255 -21.15 14.09 4.10
N PRO A 256 -20.32 13.23 3.47
CA PRO A 256 -20.43 12.98 2.05
C PRO A 256 -21.61 12.06 1.72
N ASP A 257 -22.35 12.40 0.66
CA ASP A 257 -23.33 11.50 0.03
C ASP A 257 -22.64 10.52 -0.93
N ILE A 258 -21.48 10.89 -1.47
CA ILE A 258 -20.73 10.12 -2.47
C ILE A 258 -19.25 10.14 -2.11
N VAL A 259 -18.63 8.97 -2.10
CA VAL A 259 -17.18 8.80 -1.94
C VAL A 259 -16.60 8.30 -3.27
N VAL A 260 -15.60 9.03 -3.79
CA VAL A 260 -14.94 8.70 -5.06
C VAL A 260 -13.46 8.53 -4.81
N ALA A 261 -12.90 7.42 -5.29
CA ALA A 261 -11.47 7.15 -5.21
C ALA A 261 -11.00 6.27 -6.38
N PRO A 262 -9.73 6.34 -6.81
CA PRO A 262 -9.21 5.49 -7.87
C PRO A 262 -9.18 4.02 -7.42
N PHE A 263 -9.49 3.13 -8.35
CA PHE A 263 -9.52 1.69 -8.14
C PHE A 263 -8.62 0.97 -9.15
N GLY A 264 -7.35 0.73 -8.77
CA GLY A 264 -6.46 -0.23 -9.45
C GLY A 264 -6.56 -1.58 -8.75
N GLY A 265 -5.61 -1.91 -7.85
CA GLY A 265 -5.72 -3.07 -6.94
C GLY A 265 -6.67 -2.84 -5.74
N GLY A 266 -7.32 -1.69 -5.64
CA GLY A 266 -8.35 -1.38 -4.65
C GLY A 266 -7.87 -0.70 -3.35
N SER A 267 -6.58 -0.59 -3.09
CA SER A 267 -6.08 -0.09 -1.80
C SER A 267 -6.46 1.38 -1.51
N ASN A 268 -6.41 2.25 -2.52
CA ASN A 268 -6.80 3.65 -2.37
C ASN A 268 -8.31 3.78 -2.07
N PHE A 269 -9.14 3.12 -2.87
CA PHE A 269 -10.59 3.10 -2.69
C PHE A 269 -10.96 2.53 -1.31
N ALA A 270 -10.45 1.37 -0.95
CA ALA A 270 -10.73 0.71 0.32
C ALA A 270 -10.37 1.61 1.52
N GLY A 271 -9.19 2.23 1.47
CA GLY A 271 -8.71 3.11 2.53
C GLY A 271 -9.64 4.28 2.82
N LEU A 272 -10.19 4.91 1.77
CA LEU A 272 -11.11 6.03 1.93
C LEU A 272 -12.54 5.56 2.19
N ALA A 273 -13.07 4.62 1.38
CA ALA A 273 -14.50 4.34 1.34
C ALA A 273 -14.97 3.38 2.45
N PHE A 274 -14.18 2.35 2.80
CA PHE A 274 -14.64 1.32 3.73
C PHE A 274 -15.10 1.86 5.10
N PRO A 275 -14.39 2.81 5.75
CA PRO A 275 -14.87 3.37 7.02
C PRO A 275 -16.22 4.09 6.93
N PHE A 276 -16.59 4.62 5.75
CA PHE A 276 -17.90 5.24 5.54
C PHE A 276 -19.05 4.23 5.32
N LEU A 277 -18.73 2.96 5.07
CA LEU A 277 -19.71 1.87 4.91
C LEU A 277 -20.04 1.15 6.23
N ARG A 278 -19.38 1.55 7.30
CA ARG A 278 -19.52 1.00 8.65
C ARG A 278 -20.89 1.25 9.26
#